data_49b62fab94fbd24ac6e301ffff9d18b6
#
_entry.id   49b62fab94fbd24ac6e301ffff9d18b6
#
_cell.length_a   1.000
_cell.length_b   1.000
_cell.length_c   1.000
_cell.angle_alpha   90.00
_cell.angle_beta   90.00
_cell.angle_gamma   90.00
#
_symmetry.space_group_name_H-M   'P 1'
#
loop_
_entity.id
_entity.type
_entity.pdbx_description
1 polymer ?
#
loop_
_entity_poly.entity_id
_entity_poly.type
_entity_poly.pdbx_seq_one_letter_code
_entity_poly.pdbx_strand_id
1 'polypeptide(L)'
;MNPYEAERKNFPPQPETTFSDSLSAFKMAFFLRQPSMTAQIGIDLGTTNSLIAQFINGETRLIPNRLGHFLTPSVVSIGDDGKILVGLAARERLRTAPQSTASAFKRFMGTDKTFKLGNKTFRAEELSALLLRSLKEDAEAFLGEAVDEAVITVPAYFNAIQRQATRNAAQMAGLNVLRLLNEPTAAGLAYGLQEKPDDTRFLIYDLGGGTFDVSVLDYFDGVVQVSASAGDNHLGGEDFVQILRQCFLRQCKELSDAERAKLSDSSELWQALETAKRKLGEEMQAEIAVNVGGRIVSAVITRNEFYEAAKPLLTRLRQPLERALRDARLHPDQIDSIILVGGATRMPLIRQTIAQLFRRIANVSVNPDEAIARGAAVQAALIARDESVDEVVLTDVMPFSLGIETSTDLGNGERAYGIFSPIIERNMPVPVSREERYSTASDNQTEIELRVLQGESVAAKDNLELGRLTVKIPPRPEGEVYIDVRFSYDINGLLDVDVRNSEFDISANQTFRHNSVNLSEEEIQASLKKLAALKIHPRDQHENIYLLEKGKRLYEEHLGDQRQIIGHRIMIFERILESQDHAQIRRAQSEFAEFLSHYDGGWLL
;
A
#
# COMPACT_ATOMS: atom_id res chain seq x y z
N MET A 1 -6.38 75.93 24.51
CA MET A 1 -7.83 76.01 24.20
C MET A 1 -8.02 75.09 23.00
N ASN A 2 -8.57 73.95 23.23
CA ASN A 2 -8.77 72.89 22.26
C ASN A 2 -10.29 72.77 22.05
N PRO A 3 -10.83 72.93 20.85
CA PRO A 3 -12.27 72.87 20.58
C PRO A 3 -12.65 71.51 19.99
N TYR A 4 -12.92 70.51 20.85
CA TYR A 4 -13.71 69.33 20.52
C TYR A 4 -14.21 68.64 21.78
N GLU A 5 -15.17 69.29 22.44
CA GLU A 5 -16.09 68.64 23.38
C GLU A 5 -17.49 69.00 22.90
N ALA A 6 -18.23 68.06 22.36
CA ALA A 6 -19.68 67.88 22.42
C ALA A 6 -20.14 66.87 21.38
N GLU A 7 -20.56 65.71 21.83
CA GLU A 7 -21.83 65.03 21.51
C GLU A 7 -21.73 63.52 21.89
N ARG A 8 -21.99 63.24 23.18
CA ARG A 8 -22.36 61.89 23.56
C ARG A 8 -23.89 61.77 23.45
N LYS A 9 -24.35 61.06 22.41
CA LYS A 9 -25.73 60.55 22.36
C LYS A 9 -25.77 59.11 22.90
N ASN A 10 -26.70 58.88 23.80
CA ASN A 10 -27.05 57.64 24.49
C ASN A 10 -27.25 56.47 23.53
N PHE A 11 -26.45 55.40 23.74
CA PHE A 11 -26.76 54.04 23.28
C PHE A 11 -27.02 53.16 24.52
N PRO A 12 -27.98 52.23 24.44
CA PRO A 12 -28.22 51.30 25.55
C PRO A 12 -27.03 50.30 25.66
N PRO A 13 -26.74 49.79 26.88
CA PRO A 13 -25.62 48.90 27.08
C PRO A 13 -25.88 47.55 26.40
N GLN A 14 -24.96 47.19 25.52
CA GLN A 14 -24.84 45.80 25.03
C GLN A 14 -24.29 44.92 26.14
N PRO A 15 -24.75 43.66 26.28
CA PRO A 15 -24.21 42.76 27.27
C PRO A 15 -22.73 42.44 26.98
N GLU A 16 -21.88 42.70 27.95
CA GLU A 16 -20.47 42.30 27.97
C GLU A 16 -20.40 40.76 27.98
N THR A 17 -20.30 40.14 26.82
CA THR A 17 -19.77 38.79 26.71
C THR A 17 -18.27 38.89 26.93
N THR A 18 -17.81 38.55 28.10
CA THR A 18 -16.41 38.53 28.46
C THR A 18 -15.68 37.52 27.59
N PHE A 19 -14.62 37.97 26.93
CA PHE A 19 -13.69 37.16 26.09
C PHE A 19 -13.06 35.98 26.88
N SER A 20 -13.31 35.90 28.19
CA SER A 20 -12.92 34.86 29.14
C SER A 20 -13.73 33.57 28.97
N ASP A 21 -15.03 33.64 28.61
CA ASP A 21 -15.89 32.46 28.60
C ASP A 21 -15.79 31.65 27.32
N SER A 22 -15.41 32.31 26.20
CA SER A 22 -15.13 31.59 24.94
C SER A 22 -13.77 30.86 24.98
N LEU A 23 -12.78 31.43 25.70
CA LEU A 23 -11.47 30.75 25.86
C LEU A 23 -11.55 29.57 26.85
N SER A 24 -12.42 29.67 27.88
CA SER A 24 -12.65 28.58 28.84
C SER A 24 -13.45 27.43 28.19
N ALA A 25 -14.45 27.74 27.35
CA ALA A 25 -15.21 26.74 26.60
C ALA A 25 -14.35 26.06 25.53
N PHE A 26 -13.45 26.82 24.84
CA PHE A 26 -12.51 26.26 23.89
C PHE A 26 -11.41 25.43 24.58
N LYS A 27 -10.90 25.88 25.73
CA LYS A 27 -9.98 25.07 26.56
C LYS A 27 -10.66 23.85 27.16
N MET A 28 -11.93 23.95 27.60
CA MET A 28 -12.66 22.82 28.15
C MET A 28 -13.05 21.78 27.09
N ALA A 29 -13.34 22.18 25.86
CA ALA A 29 -13.53 21.27 24.72
C ALA A 29 -12.21 20.61 24.26
N PHE A 30 -11.06 21.27 24.48
CA PHE A 30 -9.73 20.71 24.17
C PHE A 30 -9.20 19.79 25.28
N PHE A 31 -9.66 19.97 26.54
CA PHE A 31 -9.26 19.14 27.69
C PHE A 31 -10.18 17.93 27.93
N LEU A 32 -11.34 17.82 27.26
CA LEU A 32 -12.28 16.71 27.44
C LEU A 32 -12.17 15.60 26.38
N ARG A 33 -11.20 15.66 25.46
CA ARG A 33 -10.72 14.44 24.82
C ARG A 33 -9.66 13.83 25.75
N GLN A 34 -10.11 13.06 26.74
CA GLN A 34 -9.23 12.01 27.27
C GLN A 34 -8.74 11.24 26.03
N PRO A 35 -7.43 10.99 25.87
CA PRO A 35 -6.97 10.09 24.84
C PRO A 35 -7.75 8.78 25.03
N SER A 36 -8.48 8.37 24.03
CA SER A 36 -9.08 7.04 24.04
C SER A 36 -7.93 6.08 24.29
N MET A 37 -8.03 5.27 25.35
CA MET A 37 -7.06 4.22 25.66
C MET A 37 -7.16 3.07 24.62
N THR A 38 -7.29 3.42 23.35
CA THR A 38 -7.27 2.45 22.26
C THR A 38 -5.84 2.29 21.78
N ALA A 39 -5.40 1.05 21.69
CA ALA A 39 -4.06 0.75 21.21
C ALA A 39 -3.85 1.29 19.78
N GLN A 40 -2.79 2.05 19.61
CA GLN A 40 -2.37 2.52 18.29
C GLN A 40 -1.39 1.53 17.68
N ILE A 41 -1.67 1.11 16.46
CA ILE A 41 -0.87 0.12 15.74
C ILE A 41 -0.36 0.66 14.40
N GLY A 42 0.75 0.07 13.95
CA GLY A 42 1.24 0.19 12.59
C GLY A 42 0.90 -1.05 11.78
N ILE A 43 0.35 -0.85 10.58
CA ILE A 43 0.02 -1.93 9.65
C ILE A 43 0.82 -1.75 8.36
N ASP A 44 1.62 -2.75 8.02
CA ASP A 44 2.13 -2.95 6.67
C ASP A 44 1.06 -3.71 5.86
N LEU A 45 0.39 -3.00 4.95
CA LEU A 45 -0.58 -3.60 4.04
C LEU A 45 0.13 -4.01 2.74
N GLY A 46 0.80 -5.16 2.74
CA GLY A 46 1.61 -5.62 1.60
C GLY A 46 0.81 -6.31 0.49
N THR A 47 1.39 -6.38 -0.72
CA THR A 47 0.78 -7.09 -1.86
C THR A 47 0.71 -8.60 -1.64
N THR A 48 1.75 -9.19 -1.03
CA THR A 48 1.87 -10.64 -0.81
C THR A 48 1.60 -11.02 0.63
N ASN A 49 2.17 -10.29 1.59
CA ASN A 49 1.97 -10.48 3.02
C ASN A 49 1.73 -9.13 3.67
N SER A 50 0.99 -9.15 4.78
CA SER A 50 0.75 -7.99 5.64
C SER A 50 1.19 -8.29 7.06
N LEU A 51 1.60 -7.26 7.80
CA LEU A 51 2.08 -7.36 9.17
C LEU A 51 1.47 -6.27 10.04
N ILE A 52 1.46 -6.54 11.34
CA ILE A 52 1.04 -5.57 12.36
C ILE A 52 2.17 -5.44 13.37
N ALA A 53 2.42 -4.22 13.81
CA ALA A 53 3.31 -3.94 14.92
C ALA A 53 2.71 -2.88 15.86
N GLN A 54 3.13 -2.91 17.10
CA GLN A 54 2.86 -1.89 18.11
C GLN A 54 4.19 -1.37 18.66
N PHE A 55 4.22 -0.11 19.03
CA PHE A 55 5.32 0.46 19.80
C PHE A 55 4.94 0.45 21.28
N ILE A 56 5.78 -0.12 22.13
CA ILE A 56 5.54 -0.21 23.57
C ILE A 56 6.87 -0.26 24.34
N ASN A 57 6.96 0.52 25.41
CA ASN A 57 8.14 0.58 26.29
C ASN A 57 9.48 0.89 25.53
N GLY A 58 9.45 1.75 24.53
CA GLY A 58 10.63 2.13 23.77
C GLY A 58 11.02 1.18 22.64
N GLU A 59 10.24 0.12 22.39
CA GLU A 59 10.56 -0.89 21.38
C GLU A 59 9.36 -1.23 20.48
N THR A 60 9.65 -1.63 19.25
CA THR A 60 8.61 -2.12 18.33
C THR A 60 8.40 -3.61 18.51
N ARG A 61 7.15 -4.01 18.74
CA ARG A 61 6.73 -5.41 18.89
C ARG A 61 5.80 -5.81 17.75
N LEU A 62 6.15 -6.90 17.05
CA LEU A 62 5.25 -7.49 16.07
C LEU A 62 4.07 -8.20 16.75
N ILE A 63 2.89 -8.06 16.17
CA ILE A 63 1.67 -8.73 16.62
C ILE A 63 1.45 -9.96 15.75
N PRO A 64 1.39 -11.17 16.34
CA PRO A 64 1.13 -12.39 15.59
C PRO A 64 -0.35 -12.47 15.18
N ASN A 65 -0.60 -13.12 14.05
CA ASN A 65 -1.96 -13.49 13.67
C ASN A 65 -2.46 -14.64 14.58
N ARG A 66 -3.72 -15.04 14.41
CA ARG A 66 -4.40 -16.09 15.17
C ARG A 66 -3.75 -17.47 15.11
N LEU A 67 -2.84 -17.70 14.16
CA LEU A 67 -2.05 -18.93 14.02
C LEU A 67 -0.63 -18.79 14.59
N GLY A 68 -0.30 -17.66 15.23
CA GLY A 68 1.01 -17.42 15.84
C GLY A 68 2.08 -16.92 14.88
N HIS A 69 1.76 -16.65 13.61
CA HIS A 69 2.71 -16.14 12.62
C HIS A 69 2.62 -14.61 12.52
N PHE A 70 3.76 -13.94 12.36
CA PHE A 70 3.79 -12.48 12.15
C PHE A 70 3.36 -12.08 10.73
N LEU A 71 3.71 -12.89 9.73
CA LEU A 71 3.32 -12.67 8.34
C LEU A 71 1.92 -13.24 8.09
N THR A 72 1.00 -12.38 7.68
CA THR A 72 -0.34 -12.77 7.23
C THR A 72 -0.40 -12.65 5.72
N PRO A 73 -0.56 -13.76 4.96
CA PRO A 73 -0.72 -13.69 3.51
C PRO A 73 -1.87 -12.78 3.11
N SER A 74 -1.64 -11.87 2.15
CA SER A 74 -2.65 -10.96 1.59
C SER A 74 -3.55 -11.72 0.61
N VAL A 75 -4.26 -12.73 1.12
CA VAL A 75 -5.12 -13.64 0.37
C VAL A 75 -6.49 -13.74 1.06
N VAL A 76 -7.55 -13.70 0.26
CA VAL A 76 -8.94 -13.83 0.70
C VAL A 76 -9.62 -14.94 -0.10
N SER A 77 -10.35 -15.81 0.57
CA SER A 77 -11.12 -16.88 -0.06
C SER A 77 -12.53 -16.95 0.51
N ILE A 78 -13.46 -17.52 -0.26
CA ILE A 78 -14.77 -17.95 0.25
C ILE A 78 -14.72 -19.46 0.45
N GLY A 79 -14.93 -19.89 1.69
CA GLY A 79 -15.03 -21.29 2.07
C GLY A 79 -16.26 -21.98 1.46
N ASP A 80 -16.29 -23.30 1.48
CA ASP A 80 -17.40 -24.09 0.93
C ASP A 80 -18.71 -23.86 1.69
N ASP A 81 -18.63 -23.45 2.93
CA ASP A 81 -19.74 -23.00 3.79
C ASP A 81 -20.16 -21.52 3.56
N GLY A 82 -19.54 -20.85 2.59
CA GLY A 82 -19.80 -19.45 2.24
C GLY A 82 -19.19 -18.41 3.18
N LYS A 83 -18.38 -18.81 4.17
CA LYS A 83 -17.67 -17.91 5.07
C LYS A 83 -16.38 -17.39 4.45
N ILE A 84 -15.91 -16.26 4.94
CA ILE A 84 -14.66 -15.65 4.49
C ILE A 84 -13.48 -16.26 5.23
N LEU A 85 -12.48 -16.63 4.47
CA LEU A 85 -11.15 -17.04 4.95
C LEU A 85 -10.14 -15.97 4.55
N VAL A 86 -9.21 -15.65 5.44
CA VAL A 86 -8.13 -14.67 5.21
C VAL A 86 -6.80 -15.28 5.63
N GLY A 87 -5.73 -14.87 4.98
CA GLY A 87 -4.38 -15.25 5.37
C GLY A 87 -4.01 -16.68 4.98
N LEU A 88 -3.42 -17.43 5.91
CA LEU A 88 -2.86 -18.75 5.65
C LEU A 88 -3.92 -19.75 5.15
N ALA A 89 -5.08 -19.81 5.78
CA ALA A 89 -6.17 -20.70 5.35
C ALA A 89 -6.65 -20.38 3.92
N ALA A 90 -6.75 -19.09 3.58
CA ALA A 90 -7.09 -18.67 2.22
C ALA A 90 -5.96 -19.01 1.22
N ARG A 91 -4.69 -18.92 1.64
CA ARG A 91 -3.54 -19.25 0.79
C ARG A 91 -3.54 -20.72 0.37
N GLU A 92 -3.87 -21.63 1.28
CA GLU A 92 -3.97 -23.06 0.95
C GLU A 92 -5.02 -23.31 -0.16
N ARG A 93 -6.07 -22.49 -0.20
CA ARG A 93 -7.14 -22.58 -1.20
C ARG A 93 -6.80 -21.97 -2.57
N LEU A 94 -5.66 -21.30 -2.72
CA LEU A 94 -5.20 -20.84 -4.04
C LEU A 94 -5.08 -22.00 -5.03
N ARG A 95 -4.77 -23.19 -4.56
CA ARG A 95 -4.66 -24.40 -5.36
C ARG A 95 -6.00 -25.16 -5.43
N THR A 96 -6.58 -25.47 -4.28
CA THR A 96 -7.77 -26.35 -4.18
C THR A 96 -9.06 -25.67 -4.62
N ALA A 97 -9.15 -24.34 -4.49
CA ALA A 97 -10.33 -23.56 -4.84
C ALA A 97 -9.98 -22.19 -5.46
N PRO A 98 -9.20 -22.14 -6.58
CA PRO A 98 -8.74 -20.89 -7.17
C PRO A 98 -9.89 -19.97 -7.60
N GLN A 99 -11.04 -20.54 -8.02
CA GLN A 99 -12.22 -19.78 -8.42
C GLN A 99 -12.93 -19.06 -7.26
N SER A 100 -12.56 -19.41 -6.02
CA SER A 100 -13.11 -18.82 -4.80
C SER A 100 -12.06 -18.06 -3.99
N THR A 101 -10.88 -17.81 -4.57
CA THR A 101 -9.72 -17.23 -3.86
C THR A 101 -9.10 -16.11 -4.66
N ALA A 102 -8.74 -15.00 -4.00
CA ALA A 102 -8.06 -13.86 -4.59
C ALA A 102 -6.78 -13.53 -3.84
N SER A 103 -5.74 -13.16 -4.60
CA SER A 103 -4.44 -12.66 -4.12
C SER A 103 -4.00 -11.46 -4.95
N ALA A 104 -2.92 -10.78 -4.54
CA ALA A 104 -2.31 -9.66 -5.25
C ALA A 104 -3.28 -8.51 -5.61
N PHE A 105 -4.41 -8.40 -4.93
CA PHE A 105 -5.44 -7.41 -5.22
C PHE A 105 -4.99 -5.98 -4.93
N LYS A 106 -3.98 -5.75 -4.04
CA LYS A 106 -3.40 -4.42 -3.78
C LYS A 106 -2.90 -3.73 -5.05
N ARG A 107 -2.43 -4.47 -6.06
CA ARG A 107 -1.99 -3.93 -7.35
C ARG A 107 -3.12 -3.24 -8.14
N PHE A 108 -4.36 -3.50 -7.77
CA PHE A 108 -5.56 -3.00 -8.45
C PHE A 108 -6.37 -2.03 -7.59
N MET A 109 -5.77 -1.51 -6.51
CA MET A 109 -6.38 -0.47 -5.68
C MET A 109 -6.70 0.76 -6.53
N GLY A 110 -7.91 1.29 -6.38
CA GLY A 110 -8.37 2.46 -7.13
C GLY A 110 -8.67 2.19 -8.61
N THR A 111 -8.81 0.93 -9.04
CA THR A 111 -9.22 0.56 -10.41
C THR A 111 -10.58 -0.12 -10.41
N ASP A 112 -11.20 -0.20 -11.58
CA ASP A 112 -12.50 -0.88 -11.77
C ASP A 112 -12.39 -2.41 -11.85
N LYS A 113 -11.18 -2.97 -11.68
CA LYS A 113 -11.01 -4.41 -11.71
C LYS A 113 -11.77 -5.07 -10.59
N THR A 114 -12.53 -6.10 -10.94
CA THR A 114 -13.27 -6.93 -9.99
C THR A 114 -12.69 -8.33 -9.90
N PHE A 115 -12.84 -8.94 -8.73
CA PHE A 115 -12.44 -10.30 -8.42
C PHE A 115 -13.68 -11.12 -8.12
N LYS A 116 -13.85 -12.21 -8.87
CA LYS A 116 -14.97 -13.13 -8.66
C LYS A 116 -14.51 -14.26 -7.73
N LEU A 117 -15.14 -14.39 -6.56
CA LEU A 117 -14.92 -15.45 -5.59
C LEU A 117 -16.21 -16.26 -5.46
N GLY A 118 -16.26 -17.43 -6.10
CA GLY A 118 -17.48 -18.21 -6.20
C GLY A 118 -18.60 -17.45 -6.93
N ASN A 119 -19.69 -17.17 -6.22
CA ASN A 119 -20.84 -16.42 -6.75
C ASN A 119 -20.83 -14.92 -6.38
N LYS A 120 -19.80 -14.44 -5.68
CA LYS A 120 -19.68 -13.06 -5.24
C LYS A 120 -18.56 -12.34 -6.01
N THR A 121 -18.73 -11.04 -6.20
CA THR A 121 -17.77 -10.19 -6.89
C THR A 121 -17.30 -9.10 -5.94
N PHE A 122 -16.00 -8.84 -5.90
CA PHE A 122 -15.37 -7.88 -5.01
C PHE A 122 -14.46 -6.93 -5.79
N ARG A 123 -14.35 -5.69 -5.34
CA ARG A 123 -13.29 -4.75 -5.74
C ARG A 123 -12.04 -4.99 -4.88
N ALA A 124 -10.92 -4.44 -5.31
CA ALA A 124 -9.66 -4.53 -4.56
C ALA A 124 -9.78 -3.93 -3.15
N GLU A 125 -10.51 -2.82 -3.00
CA GLU A 125 -10.79 -2.15 -1.74
C GLU A 125 -11.57 -3.05 -0.76
N GLU A 126 -12.57 -3.77 -1.25
CA GLU A 126 -13.38 -4.68 -0.43
C GLU A 126 -12.55 -5.87 0.07
N LEU A 127 -11.67 -6.43 -0.78
CA LEU A 127 -10.75 -7.50 -0.38
C LEU A 127 -9.71 -7.01 0.62
N SER A 128 -9.19 -5.79 0.42
CA SER A 128 -8.27 -5.15 1.36
C SER A 128 -8.95 -4.86 2.70
N ALA A 129 -10.23 -4.47 2.69
CA ALA A 129 -11.02 -4.27 3.91
C ALA A 129 -11.19 -5.57 4.70
N LEU A 130 -11.46 -6.70 4.03
CA LEU A 130 -11.54 -8.02 4.69
C LEU A 130 -10.21 -8.42 5.33
N LEU A 131 -9.09 -8.15 4.65
CA LEU A 131 -7.76 -8.38 5.18
C LEU A 131 -7.47 -7.48 6.40
N LEU A 132 -7.70 -6.17 6.28
CA LEU A 132 -7.51 -5.20 7.37
C LEU A 132 -8.38 -5.53 8.58
N ARG A 133 -9.63 -5.96 8.38
CA ARG A 133 -10.52 -6.42 9.45
C ARG A 133 -9.93 -7.63 10.18
N SER A 134 -9.40 -8.61 9.43
CA SER A 134 -8.75 -9.77 10.04
C SER A 134 -7.52 -9.38 10.86
N LEU A 135 -6.69 -8.44 10.35
CA LEU A 135 -5.53 -7.92 11.06
C LEU A 135 -5.94 -7.15 12.33
N LYS A 136 -7.00 -6.33 12.26
CA LYS A 136 -7.59 -5.65 13.41
C LYS A 136 -8.01 -6.65 14.49
N GLU A 137 -8.79 -7.67 14.12
CA GLU A 137 -9.25 -8.72 15.04
C GLU A 137 -8.09 -9.49 15.68
N ASP A 138 -7.00 -9.74 14.94
CA ASP A 138 -5.79 -10.36 15.46
C ASP A 138 -5.09 -9.45 16.48
N ALA A 139 -5.01 -8.14 16.19
CA ALA A 139 -4.43 -7.16 17.10
C ALA A 139 -5.26 -7.03 18.40
N GLU A 140 -6.57 -6.87 18.30
CA GLU A 140 -7.48 -6.79 19.44
C GLU A 140 -7.39 -8.01 20.35
N ALA A 141 -7.31 -9.21 19.76
CA ALA A 141 -7.20 -10.43 20.53
C ALA A 141 -5.84 -10.60 21.20
N PHE A 142 -4.76 -10.11 20.59
CA PHE A 142 -3.42 -10.16 21.16
C PHE A 142 -3.24 -9.13 22.28
N LEU A 143 -3.76 -7.91 22.07
CA LEU A 143 -3.62 -6.79 23.01
C LEU A 143 -4.64 -6.87 24.15
N GLY A 144 -5.80 -7.52 23.94
CA GLY A 144 -6.88 -7.58 24.90
C GLY A 144 -7.71 -6.30 24.99
N GLU A 145 -7.58 -5.39 24.04
CA GLU A 145 -8.26 -4.11 23.96
C GLU A 145 -8.69 -3.77 22.53
N ALA A 146 -9.61 -2.81 22.38
CA ALA A 146 -10.09 -2.37 21.08
C ALA A 146 -9.00 -1.63 20.30
N VAL A 147 -8.97 -1.82 18.99
CA VAL A 147 -8.05 -1.19 18.05
C VAL A 147 -8.85 -0.44 16.99
N ASP A 148 -9.09 0.84 17.19
CA ASP A 148 -9.88 1.66 16.26
C ASP A 148 -9.02 2.57 15.39
N GLU A 149 -7.74 2.73 15.69
CA GLU A 149 -6.82 3.65 15.02
C GLU A 149 -5.56 2.93 14.55
N ALA A 150 -5.09 3.27 13.34
CA ALA A 150 -3.89 2.70 12.78
C ALA A 150 -3.13 3.69 11.88
N VAL A 151 -1.80 3.56 11.84
CA VAL A 151 -0.96 4.01 10.74
C VAL A 151 -0.89 2.87 9.72
N ILE A 152 -1.26 3.14 8.47
CA ILE A 152 -1.25 2.14 7.40
C ILE A 152 -0.25 2.57 6.33
N THR A 153 0.59 1.63 5.88
CA THR A 153 1.59 1.95 4.88
C THR A 153 1.07 1.79 3.46
N VAL A 154 1.63 2.60 2.57
CA VAL A 154 1.36 2.58 1.13
C VAL A 154 2.67 2.73 0.38
N PRO A 155 2.80 2.17 -0.83
CA PRO A 155 3.93 2.47 -1.70
C PRO A 155 4.10 3.97 -1.89
N ALA A 156 5.35 4.45 -1.91
CA ALA A 156 5.61 5.88 -2.07
C ALA A 156 5.04 6.41 -3.38
N TYR A 157 5.05 5.59 -4.42
CA TYR A 157 4.59 5.92 -5.76
C TYR A 157 3.09 5.62 -6.00
N PHE A 158 2.29 5.44 -4.92
CA PHE A 158 0.83 5.41 -5.04
C PHE A 158 0.30 6.80 -5.38
N ASN A 159 -0.51 6.86 -6.43
CA ASN A 159 -1.22 8.07 -6.79
C ASN A 159 -2.37 8.37 -5.81
N ALA A 160 -2.97 9.51 -5.97
CA ALA A 160 -4.02 9.98 -5.09
C ALA A 160 -5.25 9.04 -5.04
N ILE A 161 -5.64 8.42 -6.16
CA ILE A 161 -6.74 7.45 -6.22
C ILE A 161 -6.42 6.20 -5.41
N GLN A 162 -5.22 5.65 -5.55
CA GLN A 162 -4.79 4.46 -4.83
C GLN A 162 -4.69 4.70 -3.32
N ARG A 163 -4.23 5.90 -2.90
CA ARG A 163 -4.20 6.31 -1.48
C ARG A 163 -5.60 6.40 -0.90
N GLN A 164 -6.54 7.03 -1.63
CA GLN A 164 -7.94 7.11 -1.18
C GLN A 164 -8.60 5.73 -1.12
N ALA A 165 -8.35 4.86 -2.10
CA ALA A 165 -8.82 3.48 -2.08
C ALA A 165 -8.34 2.71 -0.83
N THR A 166 -7.10 2.97 -0.39
CA THR A 166 -6.56 2.40 0.86
C THR A 166 -7.28 2.94 2.09
N ARG A 167 -7.61 4.26 2.14
CA ARG A 167 -8.43 4.83 3.23
C ARG A 167 -9.83 4.23 3.26
N ASN A 168 -10.46 4.09 2.09
CA ASN A 168 -11.79 3.49 1.98
C ASN A 168 -11.78 2.04 2.50
N ALA A 169 -10.75 1.26 2.16
CA ALA A 169 -10.59 -0.11 2.66
C ALA A 169 -10.45 -0.14 4.19
N ALA A 170 -9.69 0.78 4.79
CA ALA A 170 -9.55 0.89 6.23
C ALA A 170 -10.88 1.29 6.90
N GLN A 171 -11.60 2.26 6.35
CA GLN A 171 -12.92 2.65 6.84
C GLN A 171 -13.91 1.48 6.80
N MET A 172 -13.94 0.71 5.71
CA MET A 172 -14.76 -0.50 5.59
C MET A 172 -14.34 -1.60 6.58
N ALA A 173 -13.10 -1.61 7.02
CA ALA A 173 -12.60 -2.50 8.08
C ALA A 173 -12.89 -2.01 9.50
N GLY A 174 -13.44 -0.80 9.67
CA GLY A 174 -13.68 -0.17 10.95
C GLY A 174 -12.41 0.38 11.60
N LEU A 175 -11.45 0.84 10.79
CA LEU A 175 -10.22 1.49 11.23
C LEU A 175 -10.22 2.97 10.83
N ASN A 176 -9.94 3.85 11.78
CA ASN A 176 -9.59 5.24 11.54
C ASN A 176 -8.11 5.34 11.17
N VAL A 177 -7.81 5.86 9.98
CA VAL A 177 -6.44 6.02 9.50
C VAL A 177 -5.84 7.29 10.07
N LEU A 178 -4.95 7.16 11.05
CA LEU A 178 -4.20 8.28 11.62
C LEU A 178 -3.29 8.93 10.58
N ARG A 179 -2.61 8.10 9.80
CA ARG A 179 -1.74 8.51 8.69
C ARG A 179 -1.60 7.38 7.67
N LEU A 180 -1.58 7.75 6.37
CA LEU A 180 -1.00 6.89 5.34
C LEU A 180 0.48 7.22 5.25
N LEU A 181 1.32 6.26 5.64
CA LEU A 181 2.78 6.43 5.67
C LEU A 181 3.39 5.76 4.44
N ASN A 182 4.32 6.43 3.77
CA ASN A 182 5.04 5.82 2.66
C ASN A 182 5.94 4.66 3.15
N GLU A 183 5.91 3.53 2.46
CA GLU A 183 6.67 2.32 2.82
C GLU A 183 8.17 2.60 3.03
N PRO A 184 8.89 3.33 2.14
CA PRO A 184 10.29 3.65 2.38
C PRO A 184 10.52 4.57 3.58
N THR A 185 9.58 5.49 3.86
CA THR A 185 9.66 6.34 5.05
C THR A 185 9.49 5.51 6.33
N ALA A 186 8.55 4.56 6.32
CA ALA A 186 8.40 3.59 7.41
C ALA A 186 9.67 2.77 7.61
N ALA A 187 10.26 2.26 6.53
CA ALA A 187 11.52 1.52 6.62
C ALA A 187 12.64 2.36 7.23
N GLY A 188 12.75 3.63 6.84
CA GLY A 188 13.70 4.58 7.43
C GLY A 188 13.55 4.68 8.95
N LEU A 189 12.32 4.83 9.46
CA LEU A 189 12.04 4.87 10.90
C LEU A 189 12.45 3.59 11.63
N ALA A 190 12.22 2.43 11.02
CA ALA A 190 12.53 1.15 11.64
C ALA A 190 14.04 0.89 11.79
N TYR A 191 14.85 1.48 10.92
CA TYR A 191 16.30 1.31 10.95
C TYR A 191 17.00 2.15 12.01
N GLY A 192 16.25 2.80 12.91
CA GLY A 192 16.81 3.51 14.05
C GLY A 192 17.78 4.59 13.59
N LEU A 193 17.28 5.56 12.87
CA LEU A 193 18.09 6.69 12.41
C LEU A 193 18.77 7.43 13.57
N GLN A 194 18.25 7.23 14.78
CA GLN A 194 18.74 7.79 16.04
C GLN A 194 20.17 7.35 16.42
N GLU A 195 20.62 6.19 15.93
CA GLU A 195 21.95 5.64 16.23
C GLU A 195 22.98 5.95 15.13
N LYS A 196 22.58 6.69 14.09
CA LYS A 196 23.47 6.96 12.96
C LYS A 196 24.15 8.33 13.11
N PRO A 197 25.36 8.49 12.54
CA PRO A 197 25.99 9.80 12.46
C PRO A 197 25.09 10.80 11.72
N ASP A 198 25.11 12.06 12.16
CA ASP A 198 24.50 13.15 11.41
C ASP A 198 25.06 13.22 9.98
N ASP A 199 24.29 13.82 9.07
CA ASP A 199 24.61 13.94 7.64
C ASP A 199 24.71 12.59 6.90
N THR A 200 23.97 11.56 7.33
CA THR A 200 23.94 10.25 6.65
C THR A 200 22.86 10.22 5.56
N ARG A 201 23.24 9.78 4.35
CA ARG A 201 22.34 9.56 3.21
C ARG A 201 22.02 8.10 3.03
N PHE A 202 20.73 7.81 3.00
CA PHE A 202 20.21 6.47 2.82
C PHE A 202 19.55 6.31 1.46
N LEU A 203 19.74 5.15 0.86
CA LEU A 203 18.89 4.68 -0.24
C LEU A 203 18.02 3.54 0.29
N ILE A 204 16.73 3.73 0.29
CA ILE A 204 15.75 2.66 0.53
C ILE A 204 15.40 2.05 -0.82
N TYR A 205 15.64 0.74 -0.96
CA TYR A 205 15.32 -0.04 -2.14
C TYR A 205 14.26 -1.06 -1.74
N ASP A 206 13.01 -0.72 -1.98
CA ASP A 206 11.86 -1.54 -1.59
C ASP A 206 11.34 -2.31 -2.79
N LEU A 207 11.63 -3.61 -2.83
CA LEU A 207 11.13 -4.52 -3.85
C LEU A 207 10.21 -5.56 -3.19
N GLY A 208 8.93 -5.25 -3.20
CA GLY A 208 7.87 -6.10 -2.69
C GLY A 208 7.45 -7.20 -3.68
N GLY A 209 6.28 -7.79 -3.44
CA GLY A 209 5.71 -8.79 -4.35
C GLY A 209 5.20 -8.18 -5.65
N GLY A 210 4.66 -6.97 -5.61
CA GLY A 210 3.97 -6.36 -6.75
C GLY A 210 4.35 -4.92 -7.05
N THR A 211 5.10 -4.25 -6.18
CA THR A 211 5.54 -2.86 -6.31
C THR A 211 7.03 -2.74 -6.10
N PHE A 212 7.60 -1.73 -6.70
CA PHE A 212 8.99 -1.34 -6.54
C PHE A 212 9.11 0.15 -6.29
N ASP A 213 9.70 0.52 -5.16
CA ASP A 213 9.96 1.90 -4.77
C ASP A 213 11.43 2.11 -4.43
N VAL A 214 11.96 3.26 -4.81
CA VAL A 214 13.28 3.73 -4.43
C VAL A 214 13.15 5.12 -3.85
N SER A 215 13.68 5.33 -2.65
CA SER A 215 13.69 6.65 -2.02
C SER A 215 15.08 6.98 -1.50
N VAL A 216 15.47 8.22 -1.69
CA VAL A 216 16.68 8.80 -1.11
C VAL A 216 16.25 9.60 0.11
N LEU A 217 16.86 9.29 1.27
CA LEU A 217 16.59 9.96 2.54
C LEU A 217 17.87 10.57 3.06
N ASP A 218 17.78 11.80 3.53
CA ASP A 218 18.82 12.50 4.29
C ASP A 218 18.45 12.50 5.77
N TYR A 219 19.39 12.15 6.62
CA TYR A 219 19.27 12.27 8.08
C TYR A 219 20.23 13.29 8.61
N PHE A 220 19.73 14.30 9.30
CA PHE A 220 20.51 15.35 9.95
C PHE A 220 19.75 15.93 11.14
N ASP A 221 20.43 16.09 12.26
CA ASP A 221 19.92 16.78 13.46
C ASP A 221 18.51 16.32 13.90
N GLY A 222 18.28 14.99 13.94
CA GLY A 222 16.96 14.42 14.30
C GLY A 222 15.86 14.54 13.22
N VAL A 223 16.20 15.08 12.04
CA VAL A 223 15.28 15.22 10.91
C VAL A 223 15.54 14.12 9.89
N VAL A 224 14.50 13.39 9.53
CA VAL A 224 14.49 12.47 8.38
C VAL A 224 13.77 13.15 7.23
N GLN A 225 14.51 13.53 6.22
CA GLN A 225 13.98 14.16 5.02
C GLN A 225 14.05 13.19 3.84
N VAL A 226 12.92 12.95 3.18
CA VAL A 226 12.93 12.34 1.86
C VAL A 226 13.35 13.40 0.84
N SER A 227 14.44 13.14 0.11
CA SER A 227 14.97 14.06 -0.92
C SER A 227 14.39 13.76 -2.29
N ALA A 228 14.16 12.48 -2.60
CA ALA A 228 13.51 12.06 -3.83
C ALA A 228 12.90 10.68 -3.67
N SER A 229 11.82 10.43 -4.41
CA SER A 229 11.19 9.11 -4.51
C SER A 229 10.77 8.82 -5.95
N ALA A 230 10.98 7.58 -6.39
CA ALA A 230 10.53 7.09 -7.68
C ALA A 230 10.16 5.62 -7.58
N GLY A 231 9.26 5.14 -8.42
CA GLY A 231 8.79 3.76 -8.33
C GLY A 231 8.09 3.25 -9.58
N ASP A 232 7.67 1.99 -9.51
CA ASP A 232 6.86 1.29 -10.49
C ASP A 232 5.84 0.40 -9.75
N ASN A 233 4.56 0.80 -9.79
CA ASN A 233 3.45 0.13 -9.09
C ASN A 233 3.07 -1.24 -9.69
N HIS A 234 3.72 -1.64 -10.79
CA HIS A 234 3.47 -2.89 -11.50
C HIS A 234 4.74 -3.71 -11.69
N LEU A 235 5.74 -3.55 -10.82
CA LEU A 235 7.00 -4.28 -10.84
C LEU A 235 7.30 -4.85 -9.46
N GLY A 236 7.52 -6.16 -9.38
CA GLY A 236 7.81 -6.82 -8.10
C GLY A 236 8.20 -8.28 -8.25
N GLY A 237 8.22 -9.00 -7.14
CA GLY A 237 8.56 -10.42 -7.09
C GLY A 237 7.72 -11.32 -7.98
N GLU A 238 6.46 -10.94 -8.23
CA GLU A 238 5.55 -11.65 -9.14
C GLU A 238 6.01 -11.61 -10.61
N ASP A 239 6.66 -10.51 -11.03
CA ASP A 239 7.18 -10.39 -12.40
C ASP A 239 8.34 -11.37 -12.63
N PHE A 240 9.13 -11.67 -11.60
CA PHE A 240 10.15 -12.72 -11.66
C PHE A 240 9.55 -14.13 -11.76
N VAL A 241 8.38 -14.36 -11.15
CA VAL A 241 7.62 -15.62 -11.33
C VAL A 241 7.16 -15.75 -12.77
N GLN A 242 6.73 -14.67 -13.42
CA GLN A 242 6.38 -14.69 -14.84
C GLN A 242 7.58 -15.05 -15.74
N ILE A 243 8.77 -14.58 -15.40
CA ILE A 243 9.99 -14.98 -16.12
C ILE A 243 10.25 -16.48 -15.98
N LEU A 244 10.15 -17.03 -14.77
CA LEU A 244 10.28 -18.48 -14.54
C LEU A 244 9.23 -19.28 -15.31
N ARG A 245 7.98 -18.78 -15.37
CA ARG A 245 6.92 -19.39 -16.19
C ARG A 245 7.32 -19.46 -17.65
N GLN A 246 7.89 -18.38 -18.20
CA GLN A 246 8.37 -18.38 -19.58
C GLN A 246 9.51 -19.40 -19.79
N CYS A 247 10.44 -19.52 -18.84
CA CYS A 247 11.50 -20.53 -18.89
C CYS A 247 10.91 -21.95 -18.86
N PHE A 248 10.00 -22.24 -17.96
CA PHE A 248 9.30 -23.52 -17.86
C PHE A 248 8.58 -23.89 -19.16
N LEU A 249 7.75 -23.00 -19.69
CA LEU A 249 6.99 -23.25 -20.91
C LEU A 249 7.89 -23.42 -22.14
N ARG A 250 9.08 -22.82 -22.18
CA ARG A 250 10.07 -23.03 -23.24
C ARG A 250 10.70 -24.40 -23.19
N GLN A 251 10.95 -24.94 -22.01
CA GLN A 251 11.52 -26.27 -21.83
C GLN A 251 10.50 -27.38 -22.10
N CYS A 252 9.23 -27.20 -21.68
CA CYS A 252 8.16 -28.18 -21.86
C CYS A 252 7.57 -28.10 -23.29
N LYS A 253 8.34 -28.57 -24.29
CA LYS A 253 7.95 -28.52 -25.72
C LYS A 253 6.82 -29.49 -26.05
N GLU A 254 6.61 -30.51 -25.26
CA GLU A 254 5.57 -31.52 -25.38
C GLU A 254 4.17 -31.04 -25.06
N LEU A 255 4.01 -29.83 -24.49
CA LEU A 255 2.71 -29.21 -24.20
C LEU A 255 2.08 -28.67 -25.49
N SER A 256 0.84 -29.04 -25.71
CA SER A 256 0.00 -28.45 -26.76
C SER A 256 -0.38 -26.99 -26.39
N ASP A 257 -0.78 -26.20 -27.39
CA ASP A 257 -1.20 -24.80 -27.17
C ASP A 257 -2.39 -24.69 -26.20
N ALA A 258 -3.33 -25.64 -26.25
CA ALA A 258 -4.45 -25.69 -25.33
C ALA A 258 -4.03 -25.97 -23.88
N GLU A 259 -3.06 -26.87 -23.65
CA GLU A 259 -2.48 -27.14 -22.34
C GLU A 259 -1.68 -25.95 -21.83
N ARG A 260 -0.90 -25.27 -22.68
CA ARG A 260 -0.17 -24.04 -22.35
C ARG A 260 -1.10 -22.91 -21.92
N ALA A 261 -2.20 -22.70 -22.65
CA ALA A 261 -3.20 -21.71 -22.31
C ALA A 261 -3.86 -22.01 -20.94
N LYS A 262 -4.22 -23.28 -20.70
CA LYS A 262 -4.80 -23.72 -19.41
C LYS A 262 -3.82 -23.57 -18.24
N LEU A 263 -2.54 -23.88 -18.46
CA LEU A 263 -1.47 -23.70 -17.45
C LEU A 263 -1.20 -22.24 -17.17
N SER A 264 -1.40 -21.33 -18.13
CA SER A 264 -1.18 -19.89 -17.94
C SER A 264 -1.99 -19.31 -16.78
N ASP A 265 -3.17 -19.84 -16.52
CA ASP A 265 -4.07 -19.42 -15.45
C ASP A 265 -4.07 -20.40 -14.26
N SER A 266 -3.14 -21.39 -14.27
CA SER A 266 -3.04 -22.39 -13.21
C SER A 266 -2.38 -21.84 -11.97
N SER A 267 -3.12 -21.84 -10.86
CA SER A 267 -2.57 -21.52 -9.54
C SER A 267 -1.53 -22.55 -9.06
N GLU A 268 -1.66 -23.82 -9.47
CA GLU A 268 -0.68 -24.88 -9.19
C GLU A 268 0.69 -24.54 -9.83
N LEU A 269 0.69 -24.18 -11.11
CA LEU A 269 1.93 -23.74 -11.76
C LEU A 269 2.50 -22.50 -11.08
N TRP A 270 1.65 -21.52 -10.74
CA TRP A 270 2.10 -20.30 -10.09
C TRP A 270 2.82 -20.58 -8.76
N GLN A 271 2.25 -21.43 -7.92
CA GLN A 271 2.86 -21.84 -6.65
C GLN A 271 4.17 -22.60 -6.84
N ALA A 272 4.21 -23.53 -7.78
CA ALA A 272 5.44 -24.26 -8.10
C ALA A 272 6.56 -23.31 -8.58
N LEU A 273 6.22 -22.31 -9.38
CA LEU A 273 7.14 -21.27 -9.83
C LEU A 273 7.62 -20.36 -8.68
N GLU A 274 6.73 -19.95 -7.77
CA GLU A 274 7.10 -19.14 -6.60
C GLU A 274 8.07 -19.90 -5.69
N THR A 275 7.83 -21.20 -5.47
CA THR A 275 8.74 -22.07 -4.76
C THR A 275 10.08 -22.19 -5.45
N ALA A 276 10.08 -22.43 -6.74
CA ALA A 276 11.30 -22.52 -7.53
C ALA A 276 12.11 -21.21 -7.49
N LYS A 277 11.42 -20.05 -7.53
CA LYS A 277 12.05 -18.73 -7.38
C LYS A 277 12.82 -18.60 -6.06
N ARG A 278 12.19 -18.99 -4.94
CA ARG A 278 12.83 -18.97 -3.62
C ARG A 278 14.01 -19.95 -3.58
N LYS A 279 13.80 -21.17 -4.04
CA LYS A 279 14.83 -22.22 -4.09
C LYS A 279 16.04 -21.80 -4.92
N LEU A 280 15.85 -21.13 -6.06
CA LEU A 280 16.93 -20.54 -6.86
C LEU A 280 17.70 -19.41 -6.17
N GLY A 281 17.17 -18.86 -5.07
CA GLY A 281 17.89 -17.98 -4.17
C GLY A 281 19.02 -18.70 -3.41
N GLU A 282 18.85 -19.96 -3.10
CA GLU A 282 19.77 -20.77 -2.30
C GLU A 282 20.50 -21.83 -3.13
N GLU A 283 19.79 -22.46 -4.07
CA GLU A 283 20.29 -23.57 -4.90
C GLU A 283 20.64 -23.11 -6.32
N MET A 284 21.48 -23.87 -7.01
CA MET A 284 21.92 -23.59 -8.39
C MET A 284 20.87 -23.97 -9.43
N GLN A 285 19.89 -24.79 -9.07
CA GLN A 285 18.80 -25.24 -9.93
C GLN A 285 17.56 -25.56 -9.11
N ALA A 286 16.39 -25.48 -9.74
CA ALA A 286 15.12 -25.88 -9.15
C ALA A 286 14.30 -26.67 -10.16
N GLU A 287 13.70 -27.76 -9.72
CA GLU A 287 12.70 -28.49 -10.49
C GLU A 287 11.32 -27.85 -10.28
N ILE A 288 10.60 -27.71 -11.37
CA ILE A 288 9.20 -27.25 -11.42
C ILE A 288 8.40 -28.40 -12.01
N ALA A 289 7.44 -28.92 -11.27
CA ALA A 289 6.60 -30.04 -11.69
C ALA A 289 5.12 -29.70 -11.46
N VAL A 290 4.29 -29.98 -12.46
CA VAL A 290 2.83 -29.75 -12.41
C VAL A 290 2.07 -30.87 -13.07
N ASN A 291 0.82 -31.10 -12.62
CA ASN A 291 -0.05 -32.09 -13.23
C ASN A 291 -0.84 -31.48 -14.39
N VAL A 292 -0.71 -32.07 -15.57
CA VAL A 292 -1.42 -31.64 -16.77
C VAL A 292 -2.22 -32.83 -17.33
N GLY A 293 -3.52 -32.82 -17.11
CA GLY A 293 -4.40 -33.87 -17.62
C GLY A 293 -4.06 -35.28 -17.13
N GLY A 294 -3.59 -35.42 -15.89
CA GLY A 294 -3.21 -36.70 -15.27
C GLY A 294 -1.76 -37.14 -15.51
N ARG A 295 -0.95 -36.37 -16.23
CA ARG A 295 0.51 -36.59 -16.39
C ARG A 295 1.31 -35.50 -15.70
N ILE A 296 2.42 -35.85 -15.10
CA ILE A 296 3.36 -34.87 -14.54
C ILE A 296 4.23 -34.33 -15.66
N VAL A 297 4.25 -33.01 -15.80
CA VAL A 297 5.15 -32.28 -16.68
C VAL A 297 6.16 -31.55 -15.80
N SER A 298 7.44 -31.79 -16.00
CA SER A 298 8.48 -31.15 -15.20
C SER A 298 9.59 -30.54 -16.04
N ALA A 299 10.23 -29.51 -15.50
CA ALA A 299 11.42 -28.90 -16.07
C ALA A 299 12.38 -28.48 -14.95
N VAL A 300 13.68 -28.62 -15.18
CA VAL A 300 14.73 -28.15 -14.28
C VAL A 300 15.27 -26.82 -14.80
N ILE A 301 15.07 -25.75 -14.06
CA ILE A 301 15.58 -24.43 -14.39
C ILE A 301 16.83 -24.15 -13.57
N THR A 302 17.90 -23.75 -14.22
CA THR A 302 19.13 -23.33 -13.54
C THR A 302 19.06 -21.86 -13.14
N ARG A 303 19.79 -21.51 -12.07
CA ARG A 303 19.93 -20.12 -11.62
C ARG A 303 20.43 -19.21 -12.74
N ASN A 304 21.41 -19.66 -13.51
CA ASN A 304 21.96 -18.89 -14.63
C ASN A 304 20.90 -18.63 -15.72
N GLU A 305 20.14 -19.66 -16.11
CA GLU A 305 19.06 -19.51 -17.08
C GLU A 305 18.01 -18.51 -16.61
N PHE A 306 17.62 -18.58 -15.35
CA PHE A 306 16.69 -17.62 -14.74
C PHE A 306 17.26 -16.20 -14.74
N TYR A 307 18.53 -16.03 -14.35
CA TYR A 307 19.16 -14.70 -14.28
C TYR A 307 19.32 -14.06 -15.65
N GLU A 308 19.69 -14.84 -16.66
CA GLU A 308 19.75 -14.36 -18.05
C GLU A 308 18.36 -13.91 -18.55
N ALA A 309 17.34 -14.71 -18.28
CA ALA A 309 15.97 -14.38 -18.65
C ALA A 309 15.41 -13.15 -17.88
N ALA A 310 15.90 -12.87 -16.67
CA ALA A 310 15.47 -11.75 -15.85
C ALA A 310 16.16 -10.40 -16.20
N LYS A 311 17.17 -10.37 -17.08
CA LYS A 311 17.87 -9.13 -17.46
C LYS A 311 16.95 -7.97 -17.88
N PRO A 312 15.86 -8.18 -18.64
CA PRO A 312 14.94 -7.09 -18.97
C PRO A 312 14.28 -6.47 -17.74
N LEU A 313 13.96 -7.29 -16.70
CA LEU A 313 13.43 -6.76 -15.43
C LEU A 313 14.47 -5.94 -14.66
N LEU A 314 15.75 -6.36 -14.69
CA LEU A 314 16.83 -5.57 -14.07
C LEU A 314 16.97 -4.19 -14.74
N THR A 315 16.83 -4.11 -16.06
CA THR A 315 16.83 -2.83 -16.78
C THR A 315 15.65 -1.98 -16.36
N ARG A 316 14.46 -2.58 -16.18
CA ARG A 316 13.27 -1.88 -15.70
C ARG A 316 13.42 -1.38 -14.27
N LEU A 317 14.01 -2.18 -13.36
CA LEU A 317 14.34 -1.77 -11.98
C LEU A 317 15.35 -0.62 -11.92
N ARG A 318 16.27 -0.54 -12.89
CA ARG A 318 17.27 0.51 -12.94
C ARG A 318 16.67 1.90 -13.19
N GLN A 319 15.59 2.00 -13.97
CA GLN A 319 14.99 3.29 -14.36
C GLN A 319 14.50 4.13 -13.16
N PRO A 320 13.67 3.61 -12.21
CA PRO A 320 13.29 4.35 -11.01
C PRO A 320 14.49 4.72 -10.14
N LEU A 321 15.48 3.82 -10.03
CA LEU A 321 16.70 4.07 -9.26
C LEU A 321 17.49 5.26 -9.81
N GLU A 322 17.75 5.29 -11.11
CA GLU A 322 18.44 6.40 -11.77
C GLU A 322 17.63 7.70 -11.69
N ARG A 323 16.29 7.60 -11.73
CA ARG A 323 15.40 8.75 -11.58
C ARG A 323 15.51 9.33 -10.16
N ALA A 324 15.42 8.51 -9.12
CA ALA A 324 15.53 8.96 -7.73
C ALA A 324 16.86 9.65 -7.45
N LEU A 325 17.98 9.06 -7.91
CA LEU A 325 19.31 9.65 -7.76
C LEU A 325 19.46 10.98 -8.51
N ARG A 326 18.93 11.07 -9.73
CA ARG A 326 18.95 12.30 -10.53
C ARG A 326 18.11 13.40 -9.89
N ASP A 327 16.91 13.07 -9.42
CA ASP A 327 16.01 14.02 -8.78
C ASP A 327 16.61 14.53 -7.45
N ALA A 328 17.30 13.66 -6.71
CA ALA A 328 18.08 14.03 -5.51
C ALA A 328 19.39 14.76 -5.85
N ARG A 329 19.80 14.83 -7.13
CA ARG A 329 21.08 15.38 -7.59
C ARG A 329 22.30 14.69 -6.97
N LEU A 330 22.22 13.38 -6.78
CA LEU A 330 23.27 12.57 -6.17
C LEU A 330 23.87 11.58 -7.16
N HIS A 331 25.15 11.31 -6.97
CA HIS A 331 25.85 10.20 -7.59
C HIS A 331 25.82 8.96 -6.67
N PRO A 332 25.83 7.71 -7.19
CA PRO A 332 25.77 6.50 -6.37
C PRO A 332 26.80 6.41 -5.23
N ASP A 333 28.00 6.98 -5.40
CA ASP A 333 29.06 7.00 -4.38
C ASP A 333 28.78 7.95 -3.20
N GLN A 334 27.82 8.87 -3.34
CA GLN A 334 27.39 9.79 -2.29
C GLN A 334 26.31 9.18 -1.36
N ILE A 335 25.86 7.97 -1.63
CA ILE A 335 24.97 7.22 -0.76
C ILE A 335 25.78 6.50 0.31
N ASP A 336 25.52 6.79 1.57
CA ASP A 336 26.27 6.22 2.69
C ASP A 336 25.79 4.83 3.08
N SER A 337 24.49 4.58 3.02
CA SER A 337 23.90 3.31 3.38
C SER A 337 22.75 2.93 2.43
N ILE A 338 22.67 1.66 2.09
CA ILE A 338 21.61 1.10 1.25
C ILE A 338 20.80 0.12 2.10
N ILE A 339 19.52 0.35 2.19
CA ILE A 339 18.58 -0.46 2.95
C ILE A 339 17.70 -1.22 1.97
N LEU A 340 17.70 -2.55 2.09
CA LEU A 340 16.86 -3.43 1.28
C LEU A 340 15.60 -3.80 2.04
N VAL A 341 14.46 -3.56 1.43
CA VAL A 341 13.13 -3.81 1.97
C VAL A 341 12.32 -4.65 0.99
N GLY A 342 11.36 -5.41 1.50
CA GLY A 342 10.52 -6.29 0.71
C GLY A 342 11.17 -7.65 0.40
N GLY A 343 10.35 -8.70 0.40
CA GLY A 343 10.82 -10.10 0.29
C GLY A 343 11.58 -10.42 -0.99
N ALA A 344 11.31 -9.71 -2.10
CA ALA A 344 12.00 -9.95 -3.36
C ALA A 344 13.46 -9.45 -3.36
N THR A 345 13.86 -8.58 -2.43
CA THR A 345 15.27 -8.18 -2.25
C THR A 345 16.15 -9.30 -1.68
N ARG A 346 15.55 -10.39 -1.21
CA ARG A 346 16.29 -11.59 -0.77
C ARG A 346 16.97 -12.32 -1.93
N MET A 347 16.50 -12.12 -3.17
CA MET A 347 17.13 -12.75 -4.35
C MET A 347 18.58 -12.31 -4.51
N PRO A 348 19.54 -13.25 -4.60
CA PRO A 348 20.96 -12.91 -4.80
C PRO A 348 21.21 -12.03 -6.04
N LEU A 349 20.42 -12.23 -7.09
CA LEU A 349 20.47 -11.41 -8.31
C LEU A 349 20.30 -9.92 -8.01
N ILE A 350 19.32 -9.56 -7.18
CA ILE A 350 19.04 -8.17 -6.79
C ILE A 350 20.18 -7.63 -5.92
N ARG A 351 20.60 -8.38 -4.88
CA ARG A 351 21.70 -7.98 -4.00
C ARG A 351 23.01 -7.76 -4.76
N GLN A 352 23.34 -8.64 -5.69
CA GLN A 352 24.53 -8.53 -6.54
C GLN A 352 24.45 -7.30 -7.45
N THR A 353 23.31 -7.06 -8.08
CA THR A 353 23.09 -5.90 -8.94
C THR A 353 23.29 -4.59 -8.19
N ILE A 354 22.73 -4.49 -6.99
CA ILE A 354 22.87 -3.30 -6.13
C ILE A 354 24.33 -3.14 -5.66
N ALA A 355 24.95 -4.22 -5.19
CA ALA A 355 26.35 -4.18 -4.75
C ALA A 355 27.30 -3.75 -5.87
N GLN A 356 27.06 -4.18 -7.10
CA GLN A 356 27.85 -3.78 -8.28
C GLN A 356 27.63 -2.30 -8.62
N LEU A 357 26.39 -1.81 -8.55
CA LEU A 357 26.06 -0.43 -8.91
C LEU A 357 26.64 0.58 -7.92
N PHE A 358 26.50 0.30 -6.63
CA PHE A 358 26.94 1.21 -5.56
C PHE A 358 28.34 0.89 -5.01
N ARG A 359 28.95 -0.22 -5.41
CA ARG A 359 30.23 -0.74 -4.87
C ARG A 359 30.22 -0.87 -3.34
N ARG A 360 29.05 -1.15 -2.78
CA ARG A 360 28.77 -1.30 -1.34
C ARG A 360 27.86 -2.48 -1.08
N ILE A 361 27.99 -3.08 0.09
CA ILE A 361 27.08 -4.13 0.57
C ILE A 361 25.90 -3.43 1.23
N ALA A 362 24.69 -3.85 0.87
CA ALA A 362 23.49 -3.32 1.47
C ALA A 362 23.36 -3.71 2.95
N ASN A 363 22.80 -2.81 3.75
CA ASN A 363 22.50 -3.05 5.16
C ASN A 363 21.31 -4.02 5.30
N VAL A 364 21.49 -5.06 6.11
CA VAL A 364 20.50 -6.09 6.40
C VAL A 364 20.27 -6.26 7.90
N SER A 365 20.55 -5.25 8.71
CA SER A 365 20.42 -5.31 10.17
C SER A 365 18.97 -5.50 10.63
N VAL A 366 17.99 -5.00 9.87
CA VAL A 366 16.57 -5.23 10.11
C VAL A 366 16.04 -6.26 9.11
N ASN A 367 15.14 -7.12 9.55
CA ASN A 367 14.48 -8.06 8.65
C ASN A 367 13.68 -7.29 7.59
N PRO A 368 13.99 -7.47 6.28
CA PRO A 368 13.33 -6.71 5.21
C PRO A 368 11.81 -6.92 5.13
N ASP A 369 11.28 -8.01 5.68
CA ASP A 369 9.84 -8.26 5.72
C ASP A 369 9.14 -7.56 6.89
N GLU A 370 9.88 -7.10 7.92
CA GLU A 370 9.34 -6.51 9.14
C GLU A 370 9.52 -4.99 9.23
N ALA A 371 10.50 -4.47 8.50
CA ALA A 371 10.94 -3.08 8.62
C ALA A 371 9.77 -2.08 8.47
N ILE A 372 8.92 -2.29 7.49
CA ILE A 372 7.79 -1.39 7.18
C ILE A 372 6.78 -1.37 8.34
N ALA A 373 6.37 -2.53 8.85
CA ALA A 373 5.41 -2.62 9.95
C ALA A 373 5.98 -1.99 11.25
N ARG A 374 7.26 -2.24 11.54
CA ARG A 374 7.95 -1.64 12.70
C ARG A 374 7.99 -0.13 12.59
N GLY A 375 8.37 0.42 11.43
CA GLY A 375 8.37 1.86 11.20
C GLY A 375 6.98 2.50 11.28
N ALA A 376 5.95 1.80 10.80
CA ALA A 376 4.56 2.25 10.96
C ALA A 376 4.14 2.33 12.44
N ALA A 377 4.61 1.39 13.27
CA ALA A 377 4.36 1.41 14.71
C ALA A 377 5.10 2.57 15.41
N VAL A 378 6.34 2.86 15.02
CA VAL A 378 7.07 4.05 15.50
C VAL A 378 6.30 5.32 15.15
N GLN A 379 5.79 5.43 13.91
CA GLN A 379 4.98 6.58 13.50
C GLN A 379 3.68 6.70 14.30
N ALA A 380 3.03 5.58 14.64
CA ALA A 380 1.85 5.60 15.49
C ALA A 380 2.18 6.16 16.88
N ALA A 381 3.30 5.75 17.47
CA ALA A 381 3.78 6.26 18.76
C ALA A 381 4.15 7.75 18.70
N LEU A 382 4.79 8.22 17.62
CA LEU A 382 5.07 9.66 17.42
C LEU A 382 3.78 10.49 17.36
N ILE A 383 2.72 10.00 16.71
CA ILE A 383 1.42 10.66 16.66
C ILE A 383 0.76 10.67 18.06
N ALA A 384 0.92 9.58 18.82
CA ALA A 384 0.44 9.47 20.20
C ALA A 384 1.24 10.35 21.18
N ARG A 385 2.40 10.88 20.78
CA ARG A 385 3.36 11.58 21.64
C ARG A 385 3.84 10.70 22.80
N ASP A 386 4.17 9.46 22.50
CA ASP A 386 4.75 8.53 23.46
C ASP A 386 6.11 9.06 23.93
N GLU A 387 6.26 9.25 25.24
CA GLU A 387 7.47 9.85 25.84
C GLU A 387 8.74 8.97 25.68
N SER A 388 8.56 7.71 25.30
CA SER A 388 9.66 6.76 25.07
C SER A 388 10.23 6.80 23.64
N VAL A 389 9.62 7.61 22.74
CA VAL A 389 10.10 7.82 21.38
C VAL A 389 10.84 9.14 21.30
N ASP A 390 12.08 9.13 20.83
CA ASP A 390 12.80 10.36 20.50
C ASP A 390 12.05 11.14 19.43
N GLU A 391 11.95 12.45 19.61
CA GLU A 391 11.22 13.32 18.69
C GLU A 391 11.94 13.35 17.33
N VAL A 392 11.36 12.71 16.34
CA VAL A 392 11.87 12.67 14.97
C VAL A 392 10.94 13.47 14.07
N VAL A 393 11.49 14.45 13.37
CA VAL A 393 10.75 15.20 12.37
C VAL A 393 10.85 14.47 11.03
N LEU A 394 9.69 14.06 10.50
CA LEU A 394 9.58 13.41 9.21
C LEU A 394 9.06 14.38 8.16
N THR A 395 9.84 14.56 7.11
CA THR A 395 9.43 15.32 5.93
C THR A 395 9.37 14.39 4.73
N ASP A 396 8.17 14.21 4.19
CA ASP A 396 7.93 13.42 2.99
C ASP A 396 7.82 14.32 1.75
N VAL A 397 7.76 13.75 0.56
CA VAL A 397 7.71 14.50 -0.70
C VAL A 397 6.54 14.09 -1.59
N MET A 398 6.17 15.00 -2.49
CA MET A 398 5.19 14.74 -3.54
C MET A 398 5.69 13.64 -4.48
N PRO A 399 4.96 12.54 -4.67
CA PRO A 399 5.37 11.48 -5.59
C PRO A 399 5.19 11.86 -7.06
N PHE A 400 4.25 12.76 -7.36
CA PHE A 400 3.91 13.24 -8.70
C PHE A 400 3.66 14.73 -8.69
N SER A 401 3.91 15.38 -9.83
CA SER A 401 3.52 16.77 -10.02
C SER A 401 2.00 16.94 -10.06
N LEU A 402 1.52 18.05 -9.48
CA LEU A 402 0.13 18.49 -9.51
C LEU A 402 0.04 19.78 -10.31
N GLY A 403 -0.94 19.89 -11.18
CA GLY A 403 -1.10 21.08 -12.01
C GLY A 403 -2.44 21.08 -12.76
N ILE A 404 -2.53 21.90 -13.78
CA ILE A 404 -3.73 22.06 -14.58
C ILE A 404 -3.47 21.89 -16.08
N GLU A 405 -4.52 21.68 -16.85
CA GLU A 405 -4.49 21.77 -18.31
C GLU A 405 -4.49 23.23 -18.75
N THR A 406 -3.58 23.56 -19.66
CA THR A 406 -3.42 24.89 -20.19
C THR A 406 -3.24 24.89 -21.71
N SER A 407 -3.13 26.08 -22.28
CA SER A 407 -2.65 26.32 -23.66
C SER A 407 -1.41 27.20 -23.64
N THR A 408 -0.52 27.00 -24.59
CA THR A 408 0.67 27.84 -24.77
C THR A 408 0.75 28.40 -26.19
N ASP A 409 1.24 29.63 -26.32
CA ASP A 409 1.53 30.24 -27.61
C ASP A 409 2.82 29.66 -28.19
N LEU A 410 2.79 29.19 -29.42
CA LEU A 410 3.94 28.62 -30.12
C LEU A 410 4.76 29.67 -30.89
N GLY A 411 4.36 30.98 -30.84
CA GLY A 411 5.13 32.10 -31.39
C GLY A 411 4.82 32.45 -32.84
N ASN A 412 3.91 31.75 -33.52
CA ASN A 412 3.53 32.00 -34.91
C ASN A 412 2.05 32.34 -35.07
N GLY A 413 1.37 32.81 -34.01
CA GLY A 413 -0.08 32.94 -33.98
C GLY A 413 -0.79 31.56 -33.85
N GLU A 414 -0.04 30.47 -33.67
CA GLU A 414 -0.55 29.14 -33.36
C GLU A 414 -0.51 28.92 -31.85
N ARG A 415 -1.57 28.32 -31.32
CA ARG A 415 -1.68 27.95 -29.92
C ARG A 415 -1.78 26.42 -29.76
N ALA A 416 -0.94 25.85 -28.92
CA ALA A 416 -1.06 24.48 -28.51
C ALA A 416 -1.97 24.37 -27.30
N TYR A 417 -2.95 23.47 -27.36
CA TYR A 417 -3.88 23.14 -26.28
C TYR A 417 -3.58 21.79 -25.66
N GLY A 418 -4.12 21.53 -24.48
CA GLY A 418 -3.94 20.24 -23.82
C GLY A 418 -2.55 20.05 -23.23
N ILE A 419 -1.90 21.13 -22.82
CA ILE A 419 -0.58 21.11 -22.18
C ILE A 419 -0.74 21.04 -20.67
N PHE A 420 0.03 20.18 -20.02
CA PHE A 420 0.10 20.11 -18.56
C PHE A 420 1.02 21.20 -18.02
N SER A 421 0.51 22.05 -17.13
CA SER A 421 1.26 23.08 -16.40
C SER A 421 1.34 22.67 -14.94
N PRO A 422 2.52 22.22 -14.43
CA PRO A 422 2.68 21.87 -13.02
C PRO A 422 2.68 23.12 -12.14
N ILE A 423 1.98 23.07 -11.01
CA ILE A 423 1.96 24.10 -9.95
C ILE A 423 2.78 23.59 -8.73
N ILE A 424 2.60 22.34 -8.36
CA ILE A 424 3.45 21.66 -7.38
C ILE A 424 4.22 20.58 -8.12
N GLU A 425 5.54 20.67 -8.15
CA GLU A 425 6.37 19.66 -8.79
C GLU A 425 6.57 18.43 -7.90
N ARG A 426 6.84 17.26 -8.50
CA ARG A 426 7.24 16.07 -7.73
C ARG A 426 8.50 16.35 -6.91
N ASN A 427 8.67 15.60 -5.85
CA ASN A 427 9.76 15.71 -4.87
C ASN A 427 9.78 17.05 -4.10
N MET A 428 8.74 17.89 -4.20
CA MET A 428 8.57 18.99 -3.24
C MET A 428 8.18 18.45 -1.88
N PRO A 429 8.82 18.93 -0.78
CA PRO A 429 8.45 18.53 0.58
C PRO A 429 6.99 18.85 0.91
N VAL A 430 6.30 17.95 1.61
CA VAL A 430 4.92 18.13 2.06
C VAL A 430 4.90 18.40 3.59
N PRO A 431 4.01 19.32 4.08
CA PRO A 431 2.96 20.04 3.34
C PRO A 431 3.53 21.15 2.46
N VAL A 432 2.84 21.46 1.35
CA VAL A 432 3.29 22.44 0.37
C VAL A 432 2.14 23.28 -0.15
N SER A 433 2.39 24.58 -0.38
CA SER A 433 1.47 25.48 -1.06
C SER A 433 2.23 26.25 -2.15
N ARG A 434 1.67 26.28 -3.36
CA ARG A 434 2.22 26.99 -4.53
C ARG A 434 1.10 27.68 -5.28
N GLU A 435 1.42 28.81 -5.89
CA GLU A 435 0.50 29.64 -6.65
C GLU A 435 1.10 29.99 -8.00
N GLU A 436 0.28 29.89 -9.04
CA GLU A 436 0.64 30.27 -10.42
C GLU A 436 -0.48 31.09 -11.04
N ARG A 437 -0.10 32.02 -11.93
CA ARG A 437 -1.03 32.93 -12.62
C ARG A 437 -1.35 32.45 -14.02
N TYR A 438 -2.64 32.45 -14.34
CA TYR A 438 -3.15 32.09 -15.65
C TYR A 438 -4.08 33.21 -16.19
N SER A 439 -4.06 33.44 -17.52
CA SER A 439 -4.89 34.41 -18.18
C SER A 439 -5.85 33.76 -19.18
N THR A 440 -6.86 34.52 -19.59
CA THR A 440 -7.82 34.09 -20.62
C THR A 440 -7.11 33.80 -21.95
N ALA A 441 -7.59 32.78 -22.65
CA ALA A 441 -7.03 32.27 -23.90
C ALA A 441 -7.82 32.69 -25.14
N SER A 442 -8.92 33.45 -24.98
CA SER A 442 -9.75 33.93 -26.08
C SER A 442 -10.54 35.18 -25.69
N ASP A 443 -10.91 35.98 -26.70
CA ASP A 443 -11.74 37.16 -26.52
C ASP A 443 -13.12 36.80 -25.96
N ASN A 444 -13.61 37.64 -25.04
CA ASN A 444 -14.95 37.50 -24.44
C ASN A 444 -15.22 36.16 -23.76
N GLN A 445 -14.19 35.49 -23.27
CA GLN A 445 -14.32 34.30 -22.46
C GLN A 445 -15.10 34.61 -21.16
N THR A 446 -16.12 33.83 -20.83
CA THR A 446 -17.02 34.05 -19.68
C THR A 446 -16.80 33.09 -18.53
N GLU A 447 -16.01 32.03 -18.75
CA GLU A 447 -15.65 31.06 -17.73
C GLU A 447 -14.27 30.44 -17.99
N ILE A 448 -13.61 30.03 -16.94
CA ILE A 448 -12.38 29.22 -16.98
C ILE A 448 -12.67 27.87 -16.32
N GLU A 449 -12.51 26.78 -17.06
CA GLU A 449 -12.55 25.45 -16.51
C GLU A 449 -11.11 24.99 -16.18
N LEU A 450 -10.83 24.79 -14.90
CA LEU A 450 -9.58 24.25 -14.40
C LEU A 450 -9.72 22.74 -14.31
N ARG A 451 -9.06 22.01 -15.19
CA ARG A 451 -8.93 20.58 -15.12
C ARG A 451 -7.70 20.23 -14.29
N VAL A 452 -7.91 19.76 -13.06
CA VAL A 452 -6.84 19.47 -12.09
C VAL A 452 -6.27 18.08 -12.38
N LEU A 453 -4.95 18.01 -12.54
CA LEU A 453 -4.23 16.85 -13.04
C LEU A 453 -3.08 16.45 -12.13
N GLN A 454 -2.77 15.15 -12.10
CA GLN A 454 -1.59 14.57 -11.44
C GLN A 454 -0.79 13.75 -12.45
N GLY A 455 0.52 13.99 -12.58
CA GLY A 455 1.40 13.21 -13.44
C GLY A 455 2.60 13.98 -13.96
N GLU A 456 3.30 13.39 -14.93
CA GLU A 456 4.57 13.89 -15.48
C GLU A 456 4.55 14.03 -17.01
N SER A 457 3.41 13.74 -17.66
CA SER A 457 3.30 13.87 -19.11
C SER A 457 3.06 15.31 -19.53
N VAL A 458 3.73 15.77 -20.58
CA VAL A 458 3.51 17.08 -21.19
C VAL A 458 2.07 17.19 -21.72
N ALA A 459 1.52 16.11 -22.27
CA ALA A 459 0.14 16.09 -22.74
C ALA A 459 -0.83 15.89 -21.56
N ALA A 460 -1.71 16.85 -21.34
CA ALA A 460 -2.67 16.83 -20.23
C ALA A 460 -3.53 15.54 -20.18
N LYS A 461 -3.92 15.02 -21.35
CA LYS A 461 -4.74 13.81 -21.50
C LYS A 461 -4.09 12.53 -20.97
N ASP A 462 -2.75 12.50 -20.88
CA ASP A 462 -1.98 11.34 -20.45
C ASP A 462 -1.67 11.39 -18.94
N ASN A 463 -2.14 12.44 -18.24
CA ASN A 463 -2.08 12.59 -16.80
C ASN A 463 -3.40 12.18 -16.14
N LEU A 464 -3.32 11.84 -14.85
CA LEU A 464 -4.49 11.47 -14.06
C LEU A 464 -5.34 12.70 -13.74
N GLU A 465 -6.60 12.71 -14.17
CA GLU A 465 -7.55 13.77 -13.81
C GLU A 465 -8.06 13.56 -12.39
N LEU A 466 -7.88 14.57 -11.53
CA LEU A 466 -8.34 14.58 -10.14
C LEU A 466 -9.73 15.21 -10.01
N GLY A 467 -10.09 16.08 -10.95
CA GLY A 467 -11.39 16.74 -11.00
C GLY A 467 -11.34 18.07 -11.75
N ARG A 468 -12.44 18.81 -11.70
CA ARG A 468 -12.61 20.07 -12.40
C ARG A 468 -13.21 21.13 -11.49
N LEU A 469 -12.77 22.38 -11.68
CA LEU A 469 -13.31 23.57 -11.02
C LEU A 469 -13.61 24.61 -12.10
N THR A 470 -14.86 25.06 -12.20
CA THR A 470 -15.29 26.09 -13.14
C THR A 470 -15.45 27.43 -12.42
N VAL A 471 -14.83 28.47 -12.96
CA VAL A 471 -14.85 29.81 -12.41
C VAL A 471 -15.44 30.74 -13.45
N LYS A 472 -16.45 31.53 -13.07
CA LYS A 472 -17.04 32.58 -13.94
C LYS A 472 -16.16 33.82 -13.94
N ILE A 473 -15.97 34.41 -15.11
CA ILE A 473 -15.14 35.60 -15.32
C ILE A 473 -15.88 36.63 -16.18
N PRO A 474 -15.54 37.93 -16.06
CA PRO A 474 -16.11 38.96 -16.93
C PRO A 474 -15.57 38.82 -18.36
N PRO A 475 -16.41 39.04 -19.39
CA PRO A 475 -15.98 39.03 -20.79
C PRO A 475 -15.07 40.24 -21.08
N ARG A 476 -13.83 39.94 -21.49
CA ARG A 476 -12.79 40.90 -21.85
C ARG A 476 -11.97 40.35 -23.02
N PRO A 477 -11.15 41.22 -23.69
CA PRO A 477 -10.16 40.72 -24.63
C PRO A 477 -9.24 39.66 -24.07
N GLU A 478 -8.68 38.82 -24.95
CA GLU A 478 -7.74 37.79 -24.61
C GLU A 478 -6.57 38.33 -23.76
N GLY A 479 -6.22 37.63 -22.66
CA GLY A 479 -5.13 37.96 -21.77
C GLY A 479 -5.42 39.08 -20.75
N GLU A 480 -6.55 39.81 -20.86
CA GLU A 480 -6.86 40.90 -19.92
C GLU A 480 -7.42 40.41 -18.57
N VAL A 481 -8.05 39.24 -18.53
CA VAL A 481 -8.50 38.63 -17.28
C VAL A 481 -7.51 37.55 -16.86
N TYR A 482 -7.03 37.64 -15.62
CA TYR A 482 -6.17 36.63 -15.04
C TYR A 482 -6.79 36.05 -13.77
N ILE A 483 -6.32 34.87 -13.38
CA ILE A 483 -6.63 34.21 -12.11
C ILE A 483 -5.33 33.72 -11.48
N ASP A 484 -5.22 33.87 -10.18
CA ASP A 484 -4.17 33.25 -9.38
C ASP A 484 -4.72 31.94 -8.85
N VAL A 485 -4.07 30.85 -9.20
CA VAL A 485 -4.45 29.47 -8.84
C VAL A 485 -3.46 28.94 -7.83
N ARG A 486 -3.90 28.72 -6.60
CA ARG A 486 -3.09 28.19 -5.52
C ARG A 486 -3.48 26.77 -5.19
N PHE A 487 -2.49 25.88 -5.20
CA PHE A 487 -2.58 24.51 -4.76
C PHE A 487 -1.96 24.38 -3.37
N SER A 488 -2.70 23.84 -2.41
CA SER A 488 -2.20 23.49 -1.08
C SER A 488 -2.40 22.01 -0.84
N TYR A 489 -1.30 21.31 -0.57
CA TYR A 489 -1.31 19.85 -0.38
C TYR A 489 -0.79 19.52 1.03
N ASP A 490 -1.59 18.76 1.80
CA ASP A 490 -1.27 18.42 3.17
C ASP A 490 -0.54 17.07 3.31
N ILE A 491 -0.06 16.78 4.52
CA ILE A 491 0.62 15.52 4.85
C ILE A 491 -0.27 14.28 4.71
N ASN A 492 -1.58 14.46 4.64
CA ASN A 492 -2.55 13.39 4.48
C ASN A 492 -2.93 13.15 3.01
N GLY A 493 -2.39 13.92 2.09
CA GLY A 493 -2.68 13.80 0.66
C GLY A 493 -3.94 14.52 0.23
N LEU A 494 -4.41 15.51 0.99
CA LEU A 494 -5.54 16.34 0.63
C LEU A 494 -5.07 17.53 -0.23
N LEU A 495 -5.67 17.72 -1.38
CA LEU A 495 -5.41 18.84 -2.27
C LEU A 495 -6.54 19.87 -2.13
N ASP A 496 -6.19 21.08 -1.74
CA ASP A 496 -7.06 22.24 -1.74
C ASP A 496 -6.65 23.20 -2.86
N VAL A 497 -7.62 23.63 -3.67
CA VAL A 497 -7.41 24.51 -4.81
C VAL A 497 -8.19 25.80 -4.59
N ASP A 498 -7.45 26.89 -4.42
CA ASP A 498 -7.99 28.25 -4.34
C ASP A 498 -7.77 28.97 -5.68
N VAL A 499 -8.79 29.65 -6.15
CA VAL A 499 -8.72 30.53 -7.31
C VAL A 499 -9.14 31.93 -6.91
N ARG A 500 -8.32 32.93 -7.19
CA ARG A 500 -8.57 34.31 -6.77
C ARG A 500 -8.21 35.31 -7.84
N ASN A 501 -8.98 36.38 -7.90
CA ASN A 501 -8.61 37.66 -8.52
C ASN A 501 -9.40 38.77 -7.84
N SER A 502 -8.69 39.68 -7.14
CA SER A 502 -9.31 40.78 -6.39
C SER A 502 -9.78 41.93 -7.30
N GLU A 503 -9.23 42.09 -8.50
CA GLU A 503 -9.61 43.15 -9.43
C GLU A 503 -11.00 42.91 -10.02
N PHE A 504 -11.34 41.62 -10.26
CA PHE A 504 -12.63 41.22 -10.83
C PHE A 504 -13.56 40.52 -9.83
N ASP A 505 -13.24 40.59 -8.56
CA ASP A 505 -14.00 39.93 -7.45
C ASP A 505 -14.24 38.43 -7.71
N ILE A 506 -13.21 37.75 -8.21
CA ILE A 506 -13.25 36.31 -8.47
C ILE A 506 -12.72 35.59 -7.25
N SER A 507 -13.50 34.66 -6.70
CA SER A 507 -13.08 33.75 -5.63
C SER A 507 -13.79 32.43 -5.79
N ALA A 508 -13.02 31.34 -5.84
CA ALA A 508 -13.52 29.98 -5.81
C ALA A 508 -12.54 29.09 -5.02
N ASN A 509 -13.06 28.15 -4.26
CA ASN A 509 -12.28 27.17 -3.55
C ASN A 509 -12.92 25.80 -3.72
N GLN A 510 -12.09 24.80 -3.91
CA GLN A 510 -12.53 23.40 -3.94
C GLN A 510 -11.46 22.51 -3.37
N THR A 511 -11.87 21.71 -2.38
CA THR A 511 -11.03 20.63 -1.85
C THR A 511 -11.28 19.38 -2.69
N PHE A 512 -10.24 18.89 -3.34
CA PHE A 512 -10.28 17.67 -4.13
C PHE A 512 -10.05 16.46 -3.20
N ARG A 513 -11.16 15.89 -2.72
CA ARG A 513 -11.21 14.56 -2.14
C ARG A 513 -11.48 13.63 -3.31
N HIS A 514 -10.49 12.96 -3.82
CA HIS A 514 -10.47 12.13 -5.03
C HIS A 514 -11.71 11.24 -5.27
N ASN A 515 -12.88 11.87 -5.47
CA ASN A 515 -14.18 11.19 -5.56
C ASN A 515 -14.58 10.76 -6.99
N SER A 516 -13.83 11.14 -8.01
CA SER A 516 -14.28 10.94 -9.40
C SER A 516 -14.09 9.51 -9.94
N VAL A 517 -13.28 8.69 -9.26
CA VAL A 517 -13.03 7.27 -9.64
C VAL A 517 -13.16 6.33 -8.43
N ASN A 518 -13.31 6.87 -7.22
CA ASN A 518 -13.45 6.12 -5.98
C ASN A 518 -14.92 5.85 -5.65
N LEU A 519 -15.11 4.85 -4.79
CA LEU A 519 -16.43 4.56 -4.21
C LEU A 519 -17.04 5.82 -3.60
N SER A 520 -18.25 6.17 -3.97
CA SER A 520 -19.05 7.20 -3.30
C SER A 520 -19.36 6.77 -1.87
N GLU A 521 -19.76 7.70 -1.00
CA GLU A 521 -20.18 7.35 0.36
C GLU A 521 -21.31 6.32 0.37
N GLU A 522 -22.24 6.40 -0.61
CA GLU A 522 -23.31 5.43 -0.78
C GLU A 522 -22.77 4.04 -1.17
N GLU A 523 -21.77 3.97 -2.05
CA GLU A 523 -21.11 2.73 -2.45
C GLU A 523 -20.28 2.15 -1.29
N ILE A 524 -19.62 3.00 -0.49
CA ILE A 524 -18.92 2.58 0.74
C ILE A 524 -19.93 1.98 1.72
N GLN A 525 -21.07 2.62 1.95
CA GLN A 525 -22.12 2.11 2.82
C GLN A 525 -22.75 0.81 2.27
N ALA A 526 -22.93 0.70 0.94
CA ALA A 526 -23.38 -0.52 0.30
C ALA A 526 -22.34 -1.66 0.47
N SER A 527 -21.06 -1.36 0.32
CA SER A 527 -19.95 -2.30 0.55
C SER A 527 -19.88 -2.71 2.01
N LEU A 528 -20.00 -1.76 2.97
CA LEU A 528 -20.09 -2.06 4.40
C LEU A 528 -21.23 -3.03 4.71
N LYS A 529 -22.42 -2.78 4.17
CA LYS A 529 -23.58 -3.66 4.34
C LYS A 529 -23.34 -5.04 3.73
N LYS A 530 -22.74 -5.08 2.54
CA LYS A 530 -22.33 -6.32 1.86
C LYS A 530 -21.32 -7.11 2.69
N LEU A 531 -20.26 -6.44 3.20
CA LEU A 531 -19.22 -7.07 4.00
C LEU A 531 -19.76 -7.51 5.38
N ALA A 532 -20.65 -6.74 6.00
CA ALA A 532 -21.30 -7.13 7.26
C ALA A 532 -22.17 -8.38 7.14
N ALA A 533 -22.76 -8.61 5.96
CA ALA A 533 -23.53 -9.82 5.69
C ALA A 533 -22.66 -11.07 5.48
N LEU A 534 -21.33 -10.92 5.30
CA LEU A 534 -20.40 -12.03 5.18
C LEU A 534 -20.08 -12.57 6.57
N LYS A 535 -20.27 -13.88 6.74
CA LYS A 535 -19.83 -14.55 7.96
C LYS A 535 -18.34 -14.83 7.87
N ILE A 536 -17.58 -14.31 8.82
CA ILE A 536 -16.17 -14.64 9.01
C ILE A 536 -16.09 -15.82 9.98
N HIS A 537 -15.16 -16.74 9.76
CA HIS A 537 -14.95 -17.84 10.68
C HIS A 537 -14.51 -17.33 12.05
N PRO A 538 -15.09 -17.83 13.15
CA PRO A 538 -14.63 -17.52 14.50
C PRO A 538 -13.14 -17.82 14.67
N ARG A 539 -12.46 -16.99 15.46
CA ARG A 539 -11.01 -17.11 15.70
C ARG A 539 -10.59 -18.49 16.22
N ASP A 540 -11.34 -19.05 17.12
CA ASP A 540 -11.12 -20.36 17.76
C ASP A 540 -11.22 -21.55 16.80
N GLN A 541 -11.78 -21.37 15.62
CA GLN A 541 -11.89 -22.40 14.57
C GLN A 541 -10.82 -22.25 13.47
N HIS A 542 -10.04 -21.17 13.45
CA HIS A 542 -9.13 -20.89 12.34
C HIS A 542 -7.98 -21.90 12.20
N GLU A 543 -7.44 -22.38 13.30
CA GLU A 543 -6.37 -23.39 13.28
C GLU A 543 -6.87 -24.70 12.67
N ASN A 544 -8.08 -25.13 13.03
CA ASN A 544 -8.72 -26.31 12.46
C ASN A 544 -8.91 -26.19 10.96
N ILE A 545 -9.40 -25.02 10.50
CA ILE A 545 -9.62 -24.74 9.09
C ILE A 545 -8.30 -24.72 8.33
N TYR A 546 -7.29 -24.07 8.88
CA TYR A 546 -5.97 -24.06 8.27
C TYR A 546 -5.41 -25.47 8.09
N LEU A 547 -5.48 -26.32 9.14
CA LEU A 547 -4.99 -27.70 9.08
C LEU A 547 -5.78 -28.54 8.07
N LEU A 548 -7.11 -28.36 7.98
CA LEU A 548 -7.92 -29.04 6.98
C LEU A 548 -7.58 -28.62 5.55
N GLU A 549 -7.48 -27.31 5.29
CA GLU A 549 -7.14 -26.82 3.96
C GLU A 549 -5.71 -27.20 3.56
N LYS A 550 -4.76 -27.17 4.51
CA LYS A 550 -3.41 -27.70 4.30
C LYS A 550 -3.43 -29.20 3.99
N GLY A 551 -4.21 -29.98 4.73
CA GLY A 551 -4.38 -31.41 4.48
C GLY A 551 -4.97 -31.70 3.10
N LYS A 552 -6.02 -30.98 2.69
CA LYS A 552 -6.62 -31.09 1.36
C LYS A 552 -5.62 -30.76 0.25
N ARG A 553 -4.83 -29.72 0.41
CA ARG A 553 -3.75 -29.37 -0.54
C ARG A 553 -2.75 -30.52 -0.66
N LEU A 554 -2.22 -31.02 0.46
CA LEU A 554 -1.26 -32.12 0.45
C LEU A 554 -1.86 -33.41 -0.13
N TYR A 555 -3.15 -33.68 0.11
CA TYR A 555 -3.85 -34.79 -0.51
C TYR A 555 -3.87 -34.70 -2.04
N GLU A 556 -4.01 -33.50 -2.59
CA GLU A 556 -3.97 -33.27 -4.04
C GLU A 556 -2.54 -33.34 -4.61
N GLU A 557 -1.53 -32.95 -3.82
CA GLU A 557 -0.12 -32.97 -4.21
C GLU A 557 0.50 -34.36 -4.27
N HIS A 558 0.01 -35.28 -3.43
CA HIS A 558 0.58 -36.63 -3.33
C HIS A 558 -0.26 -37.65 -4.12
N LEU A 559 0.38 -38.75 -4.48
CA LEU A 559 -0.26 -39.86 -5.22
C LEU A 559 -0.06 -41.20 -4.48
N GLY A 560 -0.83 -42.23 -4.88
CA GLY A 560 -0.72 -43.60 -4.35
C GLY A 560 -0.98 -43.67 -2.87
N ASP A 561 -0.14 -44.41 -2.16
CA ASP A 561 -0.31 -44.71 -0.74
C ASP A 561 -0.23 -43.46 0.16
N GLN A 562 0.63 -42.51 -0.19
CA GLN A 562 0.72 -41.24 0.53
C GLN A 562 -0.58 -40.46 0.50
N ARG A 563 -1.20 -40.34 -0.68
CA ARG A 563 -2.51 -39.70 -0.84
C ARG A 563 -3.58 -40.38 0.03
N GLN A 564 -3.60 -41.71 0.05
CA GLN A 564 -4.57 -42.47 0.86
C GLN A 564 -4.37 -42.23 2.35
N ILE A 565 -3.12 -42.24 2.83
CA ILE A 565 -2.78 -41.96 4.22
C ILE A 565 -3.22 -40.56 4.64
N ILE A 566 -2.92 -39.54 3.82
CA ILE A 566 -3.31 -38.13 4.07
C ILE A 566 -4.84 -38.02 4.11
N GLY A 567 -5.54 -38.60 3.13
CA GLY A 567 -7.00 -38.58 3.08
C GLY A 567 -7.66 -39.24 4.30
N HIS A 568 -7.11 -40.36 4.75
CA HIS A 568 -7.57 -41.02 5.97
C HIS A 568 -7.40 -40.15 7.22
N ARG A 569 -6.27 -39.46 7.35
CA ARG A 569 -6.00 -38.53 8.46
C ARG A 569 -6.91 -37.30 8.44
N ILE A 570 -7.22 -36.77 7.28
CA ILE A 570 -8.22 -35.67 7.13
C ILE A 570 -9.58 -36.13 7.69
N MET A 571 -10.08 -37.30 7.26
CA MET A 571 -11.38 -37.82 7.72
C MET A 571 -11.42 -38.06 9.23
N ILE A 572 -10.31 -38.53 9.82
CA ILE A 572 -10.21 -38.69 11.28
C ILE A 572 -10.31 -37.35 11.97
N PHE A 573 -9.59 -36.36 11.49
CA PHE A 573 -9.58 -35.02 12.07
C PHE A 573 -10.96 -34.34 11.95
N GLU A 574 -11.62 -34.42 10.79
CA GLU A 574 -13.00 -33.93 10.60
C GLU A 574 -13.98 -34.57 11.60
N ARG A 575 -13.91 -35.89 11.80
CA ARG A 575 -14.76 -36.59 12.78
C ARG A 575 -14.53 -36.11 14.21
N ILE A 576 -13.25 -35.84 14.59
CA ILE A 576 -12.95 -35.29 15.91
C ILE A 576 -13.50 -33.88 16.08
N LEU A 577 -13.47 -33.05 15.03
CA LEU A 577 -14.08 -31.72 15.06
C LEU A 577 -15.60 -31.78 15.24
N GLU A 578 -16.28 -32.77 14.65
CA GLU A 578 -17.73 -33.00 14.81
C GLU A 578 -18.10 -33.38 16.25
N SER A 579 -17.17 -33.99 17.00
CA SER A 579 -17.44 -34.39 18.39
C SER A 579 -17.63 -33.23 19.36
N GLN A 580 -17.16 -32.03 18.99
CA GLN A 580 -17.16 -30.78 19.80
C GLN A 580 -16.46 -30.91 21.16
N ASP A 581 -15.65 -31.95 21.38
CA ASP A 581 -14.83 -32.15 22.58
C ASP A 581 -13.53 -31.32 22.47
N HIS A 582 -13.49 -30.17 23.14
CA HIS A 582 -12.35 -29.26 23.10
C HIS A 582 -11.02 -29.89 23.55
N ALA A 583 -11.04 -30.89 24.42
CA ALA A 583 -9.81 -31.56 24.88
C ALA A 583 -9.26 -32.50 23.81
N GLN A 584 -10.15 -33.29 23.17
CA GLN A 584 -9.79 -34.12 22.04
C GLN A 584 -9.36 -33.32 20.82
N ILE A 585 -10.04 -32.19 20.53
CA ILE A 585 -9.72 -31.32 19.40
C ILE A 585 -8.31 -30.75 19.54
N ARG A 586 -7.94 -30.19 20.71
CA ARG A 586 -6.58 -29.63 20.92
C ARG A 586 -5.48 -30.69 20.76
N ARG A 587 -5.71 -31.90 21.23
CA ARG A 587 -4.73 -32.99 21.04
C ARG A 587 -4.63 -33.39 19.58
N ALA A 588 -5.75 -33.55 18.90
CA ALA A 588 -5.80 -33.88 17.48
C ALA A 588 -5.19 -32.81 16.58
N GLN A 589 -5.34 -31.51 16.93
CA GLN A 589 -4.66 -30.40 16.24
C GLN A 589 -3.16 -30.60 16.22
N SER A 590 -2.54 -30.82 17.37
CA SER A 590 -1.08 -31.02 17.47
C SER A 590 -0.62 -32.27 16.70
N GLU A 591 -1.32 -33.38 16.83
CA GLU A 591 -1.00 -34.62 16.15
C GLU A 591 -1.16 -34.51 14.63
N PHE A 592 -2.20 -33.81 14.16
CA PHE A 592 -2.44 -33.61 12.74
C PHE A 592 -1.49 -32.58 12.11
N ALA A 593 -1.15 -31.51 12.84
CA ALA A 593 -0.14 -30.53 12.41
C ALA A 593 1.24 -31.19 12.25
N GLU A 594 1.67 -32.01 13.22
CA GLU A 594 2.91 -32.76 13.14
C GLU A 594 2.90 -33.74 11.96
N PHE A 595 1.81 -34.50 11.79
CA PHE A 595 1.65 -35.41 10.67
C PHE A 595 1.77 -34.66 9.31
N LEU A 596 1.06 -33.57 9.11
CA LEU A 596 1.11 -32.80 7.87
C LEU A 596 2.51 -32.21 7.58
N SER A 597 3.28 -31.89 8.63
CA SER A 597 4.63 -31.36 8.46
C SER A 597 5.60 -32.34 7.77
N HIS A 598 5.38 -33.64 7.90
CA HIS A 598 6.19 -34.68 7.24
C HIS A 598 5.98 -34.76 5.74
N TYR A 599 4.81 -34.29 5.25
CA TYR A 599 4.46 -34.31 3.83
C TYR A 599 4.60 -32.93 3.18
N ASP A 600 4.75 -31.89 3.99
CA ASP A 600 4.91 -30.52 3.53
C ASP A 600 6.39 -30.28 3.21
N GLY A 601 6.75 -30.36 1.96
CA GLY A 601 8.13 -30.23 1.49
C GLY A 601 8.75 -28.82 1.68
N GLY A 602 8.63 -28.24 2.88
CA GLY A 602 9.36 -27.04 3.28
C GLY A 602 8.70 -25.70 2.88
N TRP A 603 7.39 -25.57 3.00
CA TRP A 603 6.64 -24.35 2.69
C TRP A 603 6.54 -23.34 3.84
N LEU A 604 7.09 -23.61 5.01
CA LEU A 604 7.12 -22.71 6.14
C LEU A 604 8.54 -22.15 6.32
N LEU A 605 8.69 -20.89 5.98
CA LEU A 605 9.67 -19.85 6.30
C LEU A 605 10.20 -19.13 5.08
#